data_d5d31dc683cb2e7af34adda29bd9ef04
#
_entry.id   d5d31dc683cb2e7af34adda29bd9ef04
#
_cell.length_a   1.000
_cell.length_b   1.000
_cell.length_c   1.000
_cell.angle_alpha   90.00
_cell.angle_beta   90.00
_cell.angle_gamma   90.00
#
_symmetry.space_group_name_H-M   'P 1'
#
loop_
_entity.id
_entity.type
_entity.pdbx_description
1 polymer ?
#
loop_
_entity_poly.entity_id
_entity_poly.type
_entity_poly.pdbx_seq_one_letter_code
_entity_poly.pdbx_strand_id
1 'polypeptide(L)'
;MAYEGQKWTNFYVAANVCTPSRAALMTGKLPVRIGMESYKRRVLFPDSKGGLPESELTIAEILKANNYQTALVGKWHLGHLKQFAPNNNGFDYYFGIP
;
A
#
# COMPACT_ATOMS: atom_id res chain seq x y z
N MET A 1 20.91 7.62 -4.33
CA MET A 1 19.92 6.51 -4.38
C MET A 1 20.18 5.56 -5.55
N ALA A 2 19.98 5.93 -6.83
CA ALA A 2 20.18 4.98 -7.94
C ALA A 2 21.61 4.46 -8.10
N TYR A 3 22.61 5.23 -7.69
CA TYR A 3 24.01 4.84 -7.73
C TYR A 3 24.43 3.91 -6.58
N GLU A 4 23.79 4.06 -5.40
CA GLU A 4 24.10 3.30 -4.18
C GLU A 4 23.13 2.14 -3.95
N GLY A 5 22.04 2.11 -4.70
CA GLY A 5 21.00 1.10 -4.61
C GLY A 5 20.76 0.36 -5.92
N GLN A 6 19.51 0.00 -6.17
CA GLN A 6 19.10 -0.67 -7.39
C GLN A 6 18.30 0.27 -8.29
N LYS A 7 18.62 0.26 -9.58
CA LYS A 7 17.87 0.95 -10.63
C LYS A 7 17.24 -0.09 -11.55
N TRP A 8 15.95 -0.21 -11.50
CA TRP A 8 15.19 -1.16 -12.31
C TRP A 8 14.70 -0.49 -13.61
N THR A 9 15.23 -0.91 -14.74
CA THR A 9 14.88 -0.34 -16.05
C THR A 9 13.64 -0.96 -16.69
N ASN A 10 13.26 -2.16 -16.21
CA ASN A 10 12.09 -2.92 -16.66
C ASN A 10 11.24 -3.32 -15.45
N PHE A 11 10.74 -2.34 -14.71
CA PHE A 11 9.89 -2.55 -13.56
C PHE A 11 8.40 -2.50 -13.95
N TYR A 12 7.68 -3.56 -13.63
CA TYR A 12 6.24 -3.68 -13.88
C TYR A 12 5.48 -3.69 -12.56
N VAL A 13 4.35 -3.00 -12.52
CA VAL A 13 3.43 -3.04 -11.37
C VAL A 13 2.43 -4.18 -11.53
N ALA A 14 1.88 -4.66 -10.40
CA ALA A 14 1.02 -5.85 -10.40
C ALA A 14 -0.39 -5.62 -10.99
N ALA A 15 -0.81 -4.36 -11.14
CA ALA A 15 -2.10 -4.00 -11.73
C ALA A 15 -2.04 -2.64 -12.41
N ASN A 16 -2.93 -2.41 -13.36
CA ASN A 16 -3.00 -1.18 -14.16
C ASN A 16 -3.80 -0.04 -13.51
N VAL A 17 -4.30 -0.24 -12.29
CA VAL A 17 -5.03 0.77 -11.52
C VAL A 17 -4.50 0.88 -10.09
N CYS A 18 -4.81 1.99 -9.43
CA CYS A 18 -4.10 2.45 -8.24
C CYS A 18 -4.26 1.53 -7.01
N THR A 19 -5.45 1.20 -6.57
CA THR A 19 -5.66 0.40 -5.34
C THR A 19 -4.93 -0.95 -5.40
N PRO A 20 -5.15 -1.83 -6.38
CA PRO A 20 -4.48 -3.13 -6.40
C PRO A 20 -2.97 -3.01 -6.60
N SER A 21 -2.50 -2.08 -7.44
CA SER A 21 -1.07 -1.86 -7.64
C SER A 21 -0.37 -1.42 -6.36
N ARG A 22 -1.00 -0.52 -5.58
CA ARG A 22 -0.47 -0.05 -4.30
C ARG A 22 -0.50 -1.13 -3.23
N ALA A 23 -1.57 -1.92 -3.17
CA ALA A 23 -1.67 -3.05 -2.26
C ALA A 23 -0.55 -4.07 -2.51
N ALA A 24 -0.29 -4.40 -3.77
CA ALA A 24 0.82 -5.27 -4.12
C ALA A 24 2.19 -4.70 -3.72
N LEU A 25 2.41 -3.40 -3.93
CA LEU A 25 3.65 -2.73 -3.51
C LEU A 25 3.85 -2.78 -2.00
N MET A 26 2.78 -2.56 -1.22
CA MET A 26 2.85 -2.56 0.24
C MET A 26 3.06 -3.95 0.83
N THR A 27 2.49 -5.00 0.21
CA THR A 27 2.44 -6.34 0.81
C THR A 27 3.35 -7.37 0.13
N GLY A 28 3.86 -7.06 -1.06
CA GLY A 28 4.60 -8.03 -1.88
C GLY A 28 3.75 -9.18 -2.42
N LYS A 29 2.41 -9.07 -2.35
CA LYS A 29 1.46 -10.11 -2.77
C LYS A 29 0.65 -9.69 -4.00
N LEU A 30 0.19 -10.66 -4.78
CA LEU A 30 -0.75 -10.39 -5.86
C LEU A 30 -2.08 -9.86 -5.28
N PRO A 31 -2.61 -8.74 -5.79
CA PRO A 31 -3.75 -8.06 -5.18
C PRO A 31 -5.02 -8.90 -5.16
N VAL A 32 -5.21 -9.78 -6.13
CA VAL A 32 -6.33 -10.73 -6.17
C VAL A 32 -6.32 -11.70 -4.98
N ARG A 33 -5.13 -12.08 -4.48
CA ARG A 33 -4.98 -13.02 -3.35
C ARG A 33 -5.33 -12.40 -2.00
N ILE A 34 -5.24 -11.08 -1.90
CA ILE A 34 -5.53 -10.33 -0.67
C ILE A 34 -6.85 -9.56 -0.75
N GLY A 35 -7.68 -9.87 -1.76
CA GLY A 35 -8.99 -9.22 -1.92
C GLY A 35 -8.95 -7.75 -2.33
N MET A 36 -7.79 -7.25 -2.79
CA MET A 36 -7.61 -5.85 -3.18
C MET A 36 -7.78 -5.61 -4.68
N GLU A 37 -8.26 -6.60 -5.42
CA GLU A 37 -8.60 -6.49 -6.84
C GLU A 37 -9.95 -7.15 -7.12
N SER A 38 -10.83 -6.45 -7.83
CA SER A 38 -12.15 -6.94 -8.22
C SER A 38 -12.53 -6.39 -9.59
N TYR A 39 -13.17 -7.23 -10.39
CA TYR A 39 -13.71 -6.81 -11.68
C TYR A 39 -14.93 -5.86 -11.56
N LYS A 40 -15.64 -5.92 -10.44
CA LYS A 40 -16.80 -5.06 -10.17
C LYS A 40 -16.39 -3.65 -9.75
N ARG A 41 -15.38 -3.54 -8.93
CA ARG A 41 -14.90 -2.26 -8.39
C ARG A 41 -13.37 -2.30 -8.30
N ARG A 42 -12.74 -1.80 -9.35
CA ARG A 42 -11.29 -1.91 -9.53
C ARG A 42 -10.45 -1.11 -8.54
N VAL A 43 -11.03 -0.06 -7.97
CA VAL A 43 -10.37 0.80 -6.98
C VAL A 43 -11.34 1.11 -5.84
N LEU A 44 -10.79 1.50 -4.70
CA LEU A 44 -11.58 2.03 -3.60
C LEU A 44 -12.03 3.47 -3.92
N PHE A 45 -13.21 3.84 -3.44
CA PHE A 45 -13.78 5.18 -3.56
C PHE A 45 -14.08 5.72 -2.15
N PRO A 46 -14.34 7.03 -1.97
CA PRO A 46 -14.60 7.61 -0.66
C PRO A 46 -15.73 6.94 0.14
N ASP A 47 -16.71 6.34 -0.55
CA ASP A 47 -17.83 5.61 0.04
C ASP A 47 -17.51 4.12 0.32
N SER A 48 -16.32 3.63 -0.05
CA SER A 48 -15.91 2.25 0.19
C SER A 48 -15.73 1.98 1.68
N LYS A 49 -16.30 0.86 2.14
CA LYS A 49 -16.21 0.42 3.55
C LYS A 49 -15.01 -0.50 3.82
N GLY A 50 -14.41 -1.03 2.76
CA GLY A 50 -13.22 -1.89 2.83
C GLY A 50 -11.91 -1.14 2.66
N GLY A 51 -10.83 -1.85 2.87
CA GLY A 51 -9.46 -1.37 2.69
C GLY A 51 -8.48 -2.53 2.73
N LEU A 52 -7.19 -2.22 2.88
CA LEU A 52 -6.17 -3.24 3.04
C LEU A 52 -6.48 -4.11 4.26
N PRO A 53 -6.59 -5.46 4.11
CA PRO A 53 -6.91 -6.32 5.24
C PRO A 53 -5.85 -6.21 6.35
N GLU A 54 -6.28 -6.13 7.60
CA GLU A 54 -5.40 -6.04 8.78
C GLU A 54 -4.49 -7.27 8.95
N SER A 55 -4.85 -8.39 8.33
CA SER A 55 -4.03 -9.61 8.30
C SER A 55 -2.82 -9.51 7.38
N GLU A 56 -2.76 -8.48 6.54
CA GLU A 56 -1.68 -8.29 5.58
C GLU A 56 -0.55 -7.45 6.17
N LEU A 57 0.63 -8.05 6.22
CA LEU A 57 1.84 -7.36 6.69
C LEU A 57 2.39 -6.46 5.59
N THR A 58 2.57 -5.18 5.91
CA THR A 58 3.12 -4.20 4.97
C THR A 58 4.64 -4.09 5.07
N ILE A 59 5.27 -3.58 4.01
CA ILE A 59 6.71 -3.26 4.04
C ILE A 59 7.04 -2.26 5.17
N ALA A 60 6.14 -1.34 5.49
CA ALA A 60 6.34 -0.37 6.57
C ALA A 60 6.38 -1.06 7.94
N GLU A 61 5.50 -2.01 8.20
CA GLU A 61 5.50 -2.80 9.44
C GLU A 61 6.76 -3.66 9.57
N ILE A 62 7.21 -4.28 8.47
CA ILE A 62 8.45 -5.06 8.43
C ILE A 62 9.65 -4.17 8.76
N LEU A 63 9.75 -3.01 8.14
CA LEU A 63 10.84 -2.06 8.37
C LEU A 63 10.81 -1.51 9.81
N LYS A 64 9.63 -1.17 10.30
CA LYS A 64 9.44 -0.71 11.69
C LYS A 64 9.88 -1.76 12.70
N ALA A 65 9.56 -3.03 12.47
CA ALA A 65 10.03 -4.15 13.30
C ALA A 65 11.57 -4.31 13.27
N ASN A 66 12.24 -3.75 12.26
CA ASN A 66 13.68 -3.71 12.11
C ASN A 66 14.29 -2.34 12.48
N ASN A 67 13.62 -1.57 13.33
CA ASN A 67 14.07 -0.28 13.87
C ASN A 67 14.20 0.86 12.84
N TYR A 68 13.49 0.79 11.72
CA TYR A 68 13.35 1.91 10.80
C TYR A 68 12.23 2.85 11.26
N GLN A 69 12.44 4.13 11.08
CA GLN A 69 11.36 5.11 11.09
C GLN A 69 10.69 5.12 9.71
N THR A 70 9.37 5.19 9.69
CA THR A 70 8.58 5.02 8.47
C THR A 70 7.70 6.24 8.22
N ALA A 71 7.71 6.73 6.99
CA ALA A 71 6.89 7.87 6.59
C ALA A 71 6.27 7.63 5.21
N LEU A 72 5.01 8.00 5.05
CA LEU A 72 4.33 8.08 3.78
C LEU A 72 3.99 9.53 3.45
N VAL A 73 4.51 10.02 2.33
CA VAL A 73 4.14 11.31 1.76
C VAL A 73 3.56 11.08 0.39
N GLY A 74 2.27 11.41 0.21
CA GLY A 74 1.58 11.23 -1.06
C GLY A 74 0.27 10.45 -0.95
N LYS A 75 -0.09 9.72 -2.02
CA LYS A 75 -1.36 9.01 -2.11
C LYS A 75 -1.29 7.64 -1.45
N TRP A 76 -2.25 7.34 -0.56
CA TRP A 76 -2.46 6.03 0.05
C TRP A 76 -3.34 5.12 -0.80
N HIS A 77 -4.63 5.37 -0.83
CA HIS A 77 -5.67 4.69 -1.61
C HIS A 77 -5.84 3.19 -1.30
N LEU A 78 -5.63 2.81 -0.05
CA LEU A 78 -5.83 1.44 0.44
C LEU A 78 -6.90 1.34 1.54
N GLY A 79 -7.80 2.34 1.60
CA GLY A 79 -8.93 2.42 2.52
C GLY A 79 -9.08 3.82 3.12
N HIS A 80 -10.34 4.30 3.16
CA HIS A 80 -10.66 5.65 3.63
C HIS A 80 -11.06 5.69 5.11
N LEU A 81 -11.46 4.55 5.67
CA LEU A 81 -11.84 4.48 7.07
C LEU A 81 -10.59 4.50 7.96
N LYS A 82 -10.75 5.02 9.18
CA LYS A 82 -9.66 5.24 10.13
C LYS A 82 -8.79 3.99 10.35
N GLN A 83 -9.41 2.82 10.45
CA GLN A 83 -8.68 1.55 10.64
C GLN A 83 -7.73 1.21 9.50
N PHE A 84 -7.98 1.70 8.28
CA PHE A 84 -7.12 1.47 7.12
C PHE A 84 -6.12 2.59 6.87
N ALA A 85 -6.04 3.59 7.74
CA ALA A 85 -5.10 4.70 7.59
C ALA A 85 -3.64 4.21 7.60
N PRO A 86 -2.72 4.90 6.90
CA PRO A 86 -1.31 4.51 6.86
C PRO A 86 -0.67 4.31 8.22
N ASN A 87 -1.05 5.11 9.21
CA ASN A 87 -0.54 5.00 10.57
C ASN A 87 -0.93 3.69 11.27
N ASN A 88 -1.99 3.03 10.83
CA ASN A 88 -2.38 1.70 11.31
C ASN A 88 -1.77 0.57 10.47
N ASN A 89 -1.01 0.91 9.44
CA ASN A 89 -0.33 0.00 8.53
C ASN A 89 1.19 0.22 8.52
N GLY A 90 1.75 0.56 9.69
CA GLY A 90 3.18 0.60 9.94
C GLY A 90 3.88 1.95 9.71
N PHE A 91 3.18 2.99 9.26
CA PHE A 91 3.79 4.31 9.07
C PHE A 91 3.71 5.17 10.34
N ASP A 92 4.85 5.67 10.78
CA ASP A 92 4.96 6.60 11.92
C ASP A 92 4.41 7.98 11.56
N TYR A 93 4.64 8.40 10.31
CA TYR A 93 4.19 9.68 9.77
C TYR A 93 3.44 9.50 8.45
N TYR A 94 2.37 10.27 8.29
CA TYR A 94 1.61 10.33 7.05
C TYR A 94 1.21 11.76 6.71
N PHE A 95 1.46 12.15 5.46
CA PHE A 95 0.97 13.39 4.88
C PHE A 95 0.56 13.16 3.43
N GLY A 96 -0.70 13.33 3.10
CA GLY A 96 -1.15 13.11 1.73
C GLY A 96 -2.66 12.90 1.57
N ILE A 97 -3.00 12.19 0.49
CA ILE A 97 -4.38 11.89 0.08
C ILE A 97 -4.68 10.43 0.43
N PRO A 98 -5.76 10.17 1.20
CA PRO A 98 -6.17 8.82 1.58
C PRO A 98 -6.63 7.96 0.39
#